data_68b7ebf28c5cdd680e04d84e8401235a
#
_entry.id   68b7ebf28c5cdd680e04d84e8401235a
#
_cell.length_a   1.000
_cell.length_b   1.000
_cell.length_c   1.000
_cell.angle_alpha   90.00
_cell.angle_beta   90.00
_cell.angle_gamma   90.00
#
_symmetry.space_group_name_H-M   'P 1'
#
loop_
_entity.id
_entity.type
_entity.pdbx_description
1 polymer ?
#
loop_
_entity_poly.entity_id
_entity_poly.type
_entity_poly.pdbx_seq_one_letter_code
_entity_poly.pdbx_strand_id
1 'polypeptide(L)'
;MKKLLFVLLVCFVISSISLGQGEAGILVVGDPDGQYSTIQAAIDDAKAGDMVMILPGTYREGLTVSKEIKLIGSSRDEVIITPEEGKDLGIFVRGAANFSIESVTVISSGAAINVSRSSGKIVDSFIAGGRFGISFSGTGMTLEVIDSHITCYLGMANEDHLETRLAGIYAYGSATVIAENSVFERNGVGISLTNDIKYQIQNCTFTGNTIGVSLGGDATGYLVGNIITKNVENGILINSSSTTTLKDNLFYDNIWHGLDLYLNRCTECECGGEEFNGTVVGSGNVFKSEDEICPIDYWDETFYSFDEDLGKSEDED
;
A
#
# COMPACT_ATOMS: atom_id res chain seq x y z
N MET A 1 -28.25 11.17 12.38
CA MET A 1 -27.89 12.10 11.29
C MET A 1 -26.98 11.47 10.24
N LYS A 2 -25.91 10.71 10.59
CA LYS A 2 -25.03 10.03 9.63
C LYS A 2 -25.77 9.00 8.74
N LYS A 3 -26.70 8.20 9.30
CA LYS A 3 -27.52 7.23 8.54
C LYS A 3 -28.43 7.89 7.50
N LEU A 4 -28.98 9.07 7.81
CA LEU A 4 -29.84 9.81 6.89
C LEU A 4 -29.02 10.45 5.74
N LEU A 5 -27.79 10.84 6.01
CA LEU A 5 -26.88 11.40 5.00
C LEU A 5 -26.41 10.32 3.99
N PHE A 6 -26.22 9.09 4.46
CA PHE A 6 -25.84 7.95 3.63
C PHE A 6 -26.98 7.53 2.68
N VAL A 7 -28.23 7.48 3.17
CA VAL A 7 -29.42 7.22 2.35
C VAL A 7 -29.64 8.35 1.34
N LEU A 8 -29.40 9.62 1.72
CA LEU A 8 -29.49 10.76 0.80
C LEU A 8 -28.38 10.75 -0.26
N LEU A 9 -27.17 10.27 0.06
CA LEU A 9 -26.09 10.12 -0.91
C LEU A 9 -26.44 9.04 -1.95
N VAL A 10 -27.06 7.94 -1.53
CA VAL A 10 -27.56 6.89 -2.42
C VAL A 10 -28.65 7.43 -3.37
N CYS A 11 -29.57 8.25 -2.86
CA CYS A 11 -30.61 8.86 -3.69
C CYS A 11 -30.07 9.92 -4.67
N PHE A 12 -28.97 10.60 -4.35
CA PHE A 12 -28.38 11.63 -5.23
C PHE A 12 -27.59 11.06 -6.40
N VAL A 13 -27.01 9.86 -6.24
CA VAL A 13 -26.28 9.15 -7.32
C VAL A 13 -27.23 8.63 -8.40
N ILE A 14 -28.50 8.34 -8.06
CA ILE A 14 -29.50 7.82 -8.99
C ILE A 14 -30.02 8.88 -9.99
N SER A 15 -29.83 10.18 -9.70
CA SER A 15 -30.44 11.26 -10.50
C SER A 15 -29.58 11.83 -11.63
N SER A 16 -28.42 11.29 -11.94
CA SER A 16 -27.51 11.81 -12.97
C SER A 16 -27.06 10.78 -14.02
N ILE A 17 -27.94 9.90 -14.48
CA ILE A 17 -27.59 8.89 -15.48
C ILE A 17 -27.97 9.37 -16.88
N SER A 18 -26.93 9.51 -17.70
CA SER A 18 -26.98 9.76 -19.14
C SER A 18 -27.21 8.44 -19.90
N LEU A 19 -28.15 8.47 -20.82
CA LEU A 19 -28.53 7.36 -21.70
C LEU A 19 -27.34 6.90 -22.58
N GLY A 20 -26.93 5.62 -22.45
CA GLY A 20 -26.07 5.03 -23.47
C GLY A 20 -25.22 3.83 -23.11
N GLN A 21 -25.08 3.47 -21.84
CA GLN A 21 -24.50 2.20 -21.39
C GLN A 21 -25.46 1.57 -20.38
N GLY A 22 -25.60 0.26 -20.33
CA GLY A 22 -26.48 -0.41 -19.36
C GLY A 22 -26.19 0.14 -17.96
N GLU A 23 -27.23 0.59 -17.25
CA GLU A 23 -27.07 1.18 -15.92
C GLU A 23 -26.30 0.21 -15.01
N ALA A 24 -25.22 0.70 -14.37
CA ALA A 24 -24.52 -0.08 -13.36
C ALA A 24 -25.47 -0.44 -12.23
N GLY A 25 -25.66 -1.72 -11.96
CA GLY A 25 -26.49 -2.21 -10.88
C GLY A 25 -25.86 -1.92 -9.52
N ILE A 26 -26.71 -1.75 -8.50
CA ILE A 26 -26.25 -1.69 -7.10
C ILE A 26 -26.80 -2.91 -6.38
N LEU A 27 -25.90 -3.76 -5.87
CA LEU A 27 -26.20 -4.93 -5.08
C LEU A 27 -25.85 -4.61 -3.62
N VAL A 28 -26.81 -4.75 -2.71
CA VAL A 28 -26.61 -4.38 -1.29
C VAL A 28 -26.45 -5.63 -0.44
N VAL A 29 -25.40 -5.66 0.37
CA VAL A 29 -25.05 -6.79 1.27
C VAL A 29 -25.20 -6.36 2.72
N GLY A 30 -25.79 -7.22 3.56
CA GLY A 30 -25.87 -7.07 5.02
C GLY A 30 -27.28 -6.76 5.53
N ASP A 31 -27.52 -7.10 6.79
CA ASP A 31 -28.79 -6.89 7.47
C ASP A 31 -28.94 -5.43 7.99
N PRO A 32 -30.20 -4.93 8.16
CA PRO A 32 -31.48 -5.56 7.79
C PRO A 32 -31.92 -5.26 6.35
N ASP A 33 -31.22 -4.38 5.63
CA ASP A 33 -31.69 -3.78 4.38
C ASP A 33 -31.02 -4.36 3.12
N GLY A 34 -30.11 -5.33 3.29
CA GLY A 34 -29.38 -5.96 2.20
C GLY A 34 -30.17 -6.99 1.42
N GLN A 35 -29.91 -7.08 0.13
CA GLN A 35 -30.46 -8.11 -0.75
C GLN A 35 -29.71 -9.45 -0.59
N TYR A 36 -28.46 -9.38 -0.11
CA TYR A 36 -27.55 -10.50 0.04
C TYR A 36 -27.06 -10.59 1.49
N SER A 37 -26.97 -11.80 2.01
CA SER A 37 -26.40 -12.07 3.33
C SER A 37 -24.87 -12.22 3.31
N THR A 38 -24.28 -12.47 2.13
CA THR A 38 -22.84 -12.63 1.95
C THR A 38 -22.33 -11.75 0.80
N ILE A 39 -21.10 -11.28 0.93
CA ILE A 39 -20.47 -10.46 -0.10
C ILE A 39 -20.21 -11.31 -1.36
N GLN A 40 -19.78 -12.57 -1.19
CA GLN A 40 -19.49 -13.43 -2.33
C GLN A 40 -20.73 -13.69 -3.19
N ALA A 41 -21.91 -13.88 -2.59
CA ALA A 41 -23.15 -14.06 -3.37
C ALA A 41 -23.49 -12.83 -4.21
N ALA A 42 -23.30 -11.63 -3.67
CA ALA A 42 -23.47 -10.39 -4.43
C ALA A 42 -22.44 -10.26 -5.57
N ILE A 43 -21.17 -10.63 -5.30
CA ILE A 43 -20.10 -10.65 -6.33
C ILE A 43 -20.49 -11.62 -7.46
N ASP A 44 -21.02 -12.80 -7.12
CA ASP A 44 -21.37 -13.83 -8.10
C ASP A 44 -22.51 -13.39 -9.02
N ASP A 45 -23.50 -12.66 -8.49
CA ASP A 45 -24.63 -12.13 -9.25
C ASP A 45 -24.30 -10.83 -9.99
N ALA A 46 -23.29 -10.07 -9.55
CA ALA A 46 -22.90 -8.80 -10.17
C ALA A 46 -22.44 -8.98 -11.62
N LYS A 47 -22.71 -7.99 -12.45
CA LYS A 47 -22.19 -7.85 -13.81
C LYS A 47 -21.00 -6.88 -13.84
N ALA A 48 -20.23 -6.92 -14.91
CA ALA A 48 -19.17 -5.93 -15.11
C ALA A 48 -19.75 -4.50 -15.09
N GLY A 49 -19.13 -3.63 -14.32
CA GLY A 49 -19.57 -2.26 -14.06
C GLY A 49 -20.45 -2.09 -12.83
N ASP A 50 -20.98 -3.16 -12.24
CA ASP A 50 -21.83 -3.08 -11.06
C ASP A 50 -21.06 -2.70 -9.79
N MET A 51 -21.82 -2.22 -8.81
CA MET A 51 -21.36 -1.85 -7.47
C MET A 51 -21.96 -2.81 -6.43
N VAL A 52 -21.11 -3.40 -5.61
CA VAL A 52 -21.51 -4.15 -4.41
C VAL A 52 -21.32 -3.23 -3.21
N MET A 53 -22.43 -2.76 -2.64
CA MET A 53 -22.45 -1.93 -1.45
C MET A 53 -22.57 -2.80 -0.21
N ILE A 54 -21.62 -2.65 0.72
CA ILE A 54 -21.50 -3.48 1.91
C ILE A 54 -21.90 -2.66 3.14
N LEU A 55 -22.96 -3.07 3.81
CA LEU A 55 -23.44 -2.45 5.05
C LEU A 55 -22.54 -2.81 6.23
N PRO A 56 -22.63 -2.07 7.38
CA PRO A 56 -21.83 -2.36 8.55
C PRO A 56 -21.96 -3.82 9.01
N GLY A 57 -20.84 -4.48 9.29
CA GLY A 57 -20.80 -5.85 9.74
C GLY A 57 -19.43 -6.49 9.66
N THR A 58 -19.31 -7.66 10.28
CA THR A 58 -18.13 -8.52 10.15
C THR A 58 -18.47 -9.70 9.26
N TYR A 59 -17.85 -9.75 8.10
CA TYR A 59 -18.07 -10.76 7.06
C TYR A 59 -16.94 -11.79 7.12
N ARG A 60 -17.27 -13.01 7.57
CA ARG A 60 -16.30 -14.12 7.71
C ARG A 60 -16.32 -14.98 6.45
N GLU A 61 -15.72 -14.45 5.40
CA GLU A 61 -15.69 -15.09 4.08
C GLU A 61 -14.44 -14.65 3.30
N GLY A 62 -13.80 -15.60 2.62
CA GLY A 62 -12.77 -15.30 1.64
C GLY A 62 -13.42 -14.97 0.30
N LEU A 63 -13.09 -13.80 -0.26
CA LEU A 63 -13.71 -13.29 -1.47
C LEU A 63 -12.89 -13.57 -2.72
N THR A 64 -13.56 -13.87 -3.83
CA THR A 64 -12.97 -13.95 -5.16
C THR A 64 -13.65 -12.95 -6.10
N VAL A 65 -12.85 -12.02 -6.61
CA VAL A 65 -13.29 -11.00 -7.58
C VAL A 65 -12.65 -11.28 -8.92
N SER A 66 -13.45 -11.66 -9.91
CA SER A 66 -13.00 -11.96 -11.28
C SER A 66 -13.68 -11.09 -12.33
N LYS A 67 -14.34 -10.03 -11.89
CA LYS A 67 -15.13 -9.12 -12.73
C LYS A 67 -14.72 -7.69 -12.45
N GLU A 68 -14.98 -6.82 -13.40
CA GLU A 68 -14.83 -5.37 -13.27
C GLU A 68 -15.99 -4.82 -12.43
N ILE A 69 -15.85 -4.83 -11.12
CA ILE A 69 -16.86 -4.37 -10.16
C ILE A 69 -16.23 -3.47 -9.09
N LYS A 70 -17.08 -2.73 -8.39
CA LYS A 70 -16.70 -1.94 -7.23
C LYS A 70 -17.25 -2.60 -5.97
N LEU A 71 -16.38 -2.89 -5.00
CA LEU A 71 -16.76 -3.27 -3.64
C LEU A 71 -16.62 -2.04 -2.76
N ILE A 72 -17.72 -1.54 -2.21
CA ILE A 72 -17.72 -0.31 -1.41
C ILE A 72 -18.36 -0.58 -0.06
N GLY A 73 -17.56 -0.47 1.00
CA GLY A 73 -18.05 -0.49 2.37
C GLY A 73 -18.74 0.82 2.76
N SER A 74 -19.67 0.77 3.68
CA SER A 74 -20.26 1.98 4.27
C SER A 74 -19.22 2.82 5.03
N SER A 75 -18.23 2.18 5.62
CA SER A 75 -17.09 2.79 6.32
C SER A 75 -16.05 1.71 6.60
N ARG A 76 -14.76 2.02 6.47
CA ARG A 76 -13.68 1.10 6.83
C ARG A 76 -13.68 0.72 8.33
N ASP A 77 -14.26 1.54 9.18
CA ASP A 77 -14.35 1.27 10.62
C ASP A 77 -15.50 0.30 10.97
N GLU A 78 -16.47 0.12 10.08
CA GLU A 78 -17.69 -0.64 10.33
C GLU A 78 -17.82 -1.90 9.44
N VAL A 79 -17.10 -1.96 8.31
CA VAL A 79 -17.12 -3.11 7.39
C VAL A 79 -15.82 -3.88 7.52
N ILE A 80 -15.88 -5.05 8.14
CA ILE A 80 -14.72 -5.91 8.39
C ILE A 80 -14.88 -7.20 7.58
N ILE A 81 -13.91 -7.47 6.70
CA ILE A 81 -13.83 -8.68 5.89
C ILE A 81 -12.66 -9.52 6.41
N THR A 82 -12.93 -10.75 6.79
CA THR A 82 -11.93 -11.69 7.27
C THR A 82 -12.26 -13.09 6.74
N PRO A 83 -11.29 -13.89 6.29
CA PRO A 83 -11.60 -15.23 5.82
C PRO A 83 -12.14 -16.12 6.96
N GLU A 84 -12.76 -17.23 6.60
CA GLU A 84 -13.19 -18.24 7.56
C GLU A 84 -11.99 -18.82 8.30
N GLU A 85 -12.25 -19.41 9.47
CA GLU A 85 -11.23 -20.05 10.29
C GLU A 85 -10.43 -21.10 9.48
N GLY A 86 -9.12 -21.03 9.57
CA GLY A 86 -8.20 -21.91 8.84
C GLY A 86 -7.93 -21.49 7.38
N LYS A 87 -8.48 -20.39 6.92
CA LYS A 87 -8.13 -19.74 5.65
C LYS A 87 -7.23 -18.53 5.91
N ASP A 88 -6.35 -18.27 4.97
CA ASP A 88 -5.30 -17.25 5.07
C ASP A 88 -5.32 -16.19 3.95
N LEU A 89 -6.41 -16.13 3.17
CA LEU A 89 -6.59 -15.16 2.09
C LEU A 89 -7.93 -14.45 2.24
N GLY A 90 -7.90 -13.12 2.42
CA GLY A 90 -9.09 -12.29 2.56
C GLY A 90 -9.79 -12.07 1.22
N ILE A 91 -9.15 -11.37 0.29
CA ILE A 91 -9.71 -11.08 -1.03
C ILE A 91 -8.73 -11.51 -2.13
N PHE A 92 -9.22 -12.32 -3.06
CA PHE A 92 -8.49 -12.68 -4.28
C PHE A 92 -9.09 -11.98 -5.49
N VAL A 93 -8.33 -11.08 -6.10
CA VAL A 93 -8.70 -10.41 -7.37
C VAL A 93 -7.93 -11.04 -8.50
N ARG A 94 -8.64 -11.58 -9.51
CA ARG A 94 -8.00 -12.29 -10.60
C ARG A 94 -8.66 -12.01 -11.95
N GLY A 95 -7.89 -11.47 -12.90
CA GLY A 95 -8.35 -11.23 -14.27
C GLY A 95 -9.42 -10.15 -14.38
N ALA A 96 -9.58 -9.33 -13.34
CA ALA A 96 -10.50 -8.19 -13.34
C ALA A 96 -9.77 -6.95 -13.88
N ALA A 97 -10.33 -6.31 -14.89
CA ALA A 97 -9.92 -4.99 -15.30
C ALA A 97 -10.69 -3.95 -14.48
N ASN A 98 -10.02 -2.89 -14.01
CA ASN A 98 -10.65 -1.76 -13.31
C ASN A 98 -11.49 -2.12 -12.06
N PHE A 99 -11.05 -3.09 -11.26
CA PHE A 99 -11.70 -3.33 -9.97
C PHE A 99 -11.49 -2.15 -9.01
N SER A 100 -12.43 -1.99 -8.07
CA SER A 100 -12.24 -1.06 -6.95
C SER A 100 -12.64 -1.72 -5.64
N ILE A 101 -11.84 -1.51 -4.59
CA ILE A 101 -12.13 -1.91 -3.21
C ILE A 101 -12.02 -0.64 -2.37
N GLU A 102 -13.12 -0.21 -1.77
CA GLU A 102 -13.21 1.09 -1.13
C GLU A 102 -13.84 0.99 0.27
N SER A 103 -13.31 1.75 1.23
CA SER A 103 -13.89 1.96 2.57
C SER A 103 -14.18 0.67 3.33
N VAL A 104 -13.21 -0.26 3.34
CA VAL A 104 -13.30 -1.54 4.05
C VAL A 104 -12.07 -1.81 4.92
N THR A 105 -12.25 -2.61 5.95
CA THR A 105 -11.16 -3.27 6.67
C THR A 105 -11.05 -4.71 6.20
N VAL A 106 -9.84 -5.13 5.76
CA VAL A 106 -9.55 -6.51 5.37
C VAL A 106 -8.46 -7.07 6.27
N ILE A 107 -8.77 -8.16 6.99
CA ILE A 107 -7.84 -8.80 7.93
C ILE A 107 -7.66 -10.26 7.55
N SER A 108 -6.41 -10.73 7.44
CA SER A 108 -6.09 -12.13 7.14
C SER A 108 -4.78 -12.55 7.78
N SER A 109 -4.65 -13.82 8.17
CA SER A 109 -3.39 -14.39 8.69
C SER A 109 -2.32 -14.61 7.60
N GLY A 110 -2.69 -14.63 6.33
CA GLY A 110 -1.77 -14.68 5.20
C GLY A 110 -1.75 -13.38 4.41
N ALA A 111 -2.22 -13.37 3.18
CA ALA A 111 -2.41 -12.15 2.40
C ALA A 111 -3.81 -11.58 2.63
N ALA A 112 -3.91 -10.30 3.04
CA ALA A 112 -5.24 -9.70 3.15
C ALA A 112 -5.87 -9.53 1.76
N ILE A 113 -5.10 -9.02 0.78
CA ILE A 113 -5.55 -8.91 -0.61
C ILE A 113 -4.47 -9.47 -1.55
N ASN A 114 -4.88 -10.36 -2.43
CA ASN A 114 -4.02 -10.86 -3.51
C ASN A 114 -4.58 -10.40 -4.85
N VAL A 115 -3.80 -9.65 -5.63
CA VAL A 115 -4.17 -9.13 -6.95
C VAL A 115 -3.30 -9.78 -8.00
N SER A 116 -3.90 -10.57 -8.87
CA SER A 116 -3.19 -11.30 -9.93
C SER A 116 -3.78 -11.01 -11.29
N ARG A 117 -2.94 -10.54 -12.21
CA ARG A 117 -3.34 -10.21 -13.59
C ARG A 117 -4.59 -9.33 -13.67
N SER A 118 -4.62 -8.33 -12.82
CA SER A 118 -5.75 -7.40 -12.65
C SER A 118 -5.22 -5.99 -12.46
N SER A 119 -5.96 -5.00 -12.96
CA SER A 119 -5.73 -3.59 -12.69
C SER A 119 -6.87 -3.05 -11.86
N GLY A 120 -6.57 -2.10 -10.98
CA GLY A 120 -7.60 -1.45 -10.17
C GLY A 120 -7.03 -0.74 -8.97
N LYS A 121 -7.90 -0.38 -8.05
CA LYS A 121 -7.55 0.44 -6.92
C LYS A 121 -8.12 -0.05 -5.59
N ILE A 122 -7.41 0.33 -4.53
CA ILE A 122 -7.81 0.17 -3.13
C ILE A 122 -7.78 1.57 -2.52
N VAL A 123 -8.91 2.02 -1.97
CA VAL A 123 -9.07 3.39 -1.50
C VAL A 123 -9.69 3.41 -0.12
N ASP A 124 -9.26 4.35 0.73
CA ASP A 124 -9.81 4.58 2.07
C ASP A 124 -10.02 3.28 2.87
N SER A 125 -9.02 2.39 2.87
CA SER A 125 -9.15 1.06 3.45
C SER A 125 -8.06 0.77 4.49
N PHE A 126 -8.40 -0.07 5.48
CA PHE A 126 -7.45 -0.61 6.43
C PHE A 126 -7.14 -2.08 6.06
N ILE A 127 -5.89 -2.35 5.73
CA ILE A 127 -5.45 -3.65 5.21
C ILE A 127 -4.43 -4.26 6.17
N ALA A 128 -4.80 -5.38 6.80
CA ALA A 128 -3.95 -6.07 7.76
C ALA A 128 -3.70 -7.53 7.33
N GLY A 129 -2.48 -7.82 6.90
CA GLY A 129 -2.05 -9.16 6.50
C GLY A 129 -1.07 -9.77 7.51
N GLY A 130 -1.10 -11.10 7.69
CA GLY A 130 -0.09 -11.79 8.48
C GLY A 130 1.22 -12.02 7.73
N ARG A 131 1.17 -12.04 6.40
CA ARG A 131 2.31 -12.17 5.51
C ARG A 131 2.43 -11.01 4.54
N PHE A 132 1.35 -10.67 3.87
CA PHE A 132 1.26 -9.52 2.97
C PHE A 132 -0.03 -8.75 3.27
N GLY A 133 0.04 -7.45 3.39
CA GLY A 133 -1.14 -6.61 3.28
C GLY A 133 -1.73 -6.79 1.88
N ILE A 134 -0.94 -6.48 0.85
CA ILE A 134 -1.31 -6.64 -0.55
C ILE A 134 -0.20 -7.38 -1.28
N SER A 135 -0.52 -8.50 -1.95
CA SER A 135 0.35 -9.16 -2.91
C SER A 135 -0.11 -8.86 -4.32
N PHE A 136 0.77 -8.31 -5.16
CA PHE A 136 0.42 -7.87 -6.51
C PHE A 136 1.34 -8.47 -7.57
N SER A 137 0.76 -9.04 -8.60
CA SER A 137 1.52 -9.59 -9.72
C SER A 137 0.82 -9.48 -11.06
N GLY A 138 1.59 -9.19 -12.09
CA GLY A 138 1.06 -9.12 -13.45
C GLY A 138 2.06 -8.54 -14.43
N THR A 139 1.63 -8.45 -15.68
CA THR A 139 2.37 -7.79 -16.76
C THR A 139 1.46 -6.75 -17.40
N GLY A 140 1.90 -5.50 -17.43
CA GLY A 140 1.11 -4.38 -17.95
C GLY A 140 -0.08 -3.99 -17.08
N MET A 141 -0.14 -4.48 -15.83
CA MET A 141 -1.22 -4.17 -14.88
C MET A 141 -0.85 -2.98 -14.00
N THR A 142 -1.85 -2.30 -13.46
CA THR A 142 -1.67 -1.18 -12.53
C THR A 142 -2.46 -1.43 -11.25
N LEU A 143 -1.80 -1.27 -10.11
CA LEU A 143 -2.41 -1.23 -8.78
C LEU A 143 -2.24 0.17 -8.20
N GLU A 144 -3.35 0.78 -7.80
CA GLU A 144 -3.37 2.05 -7.07
C GLU A 144 -3.80 1.81 -5.61
N VAL A 145 -3.09 2.38 -4.65
CA VAL A 145 -3.41 2.34 -3.22
C VAL A 145 -3.43 3.77 -2.71
N ILE A 146 -4.61 4.25 -2.33
CA ILE A 146 -4.87 5.66 -2.05
C ILE A 146 -5.56 5.80 -0.69
N ASP A 147 -5.16 6.80 0.11
CA ASP A 147 -5.77 7.16 1.40
C ASP A 147 -5.94 5.96 2.35
N SER A 148 -5.04 4.97 2.27
CA SER A 148 -5.19 3.69 2.92
C SER A 148 -4.11 3.45 3.99
N HIS A 149 -4.41 2.54 4.93
CA HIS A 149 -3.47 2.15 5.98
C HIS A 149 -3.16 0.65 5.84
N ILE A 150 -1.89 0.33 5.67
CA ILE A 150 -1.42 -1.02 5.38
C ILE A 150 -0.45 -1.49 6.46
N THR A 151 -0.74 -2.65 7.06
CA THR A 151 0.08 -3.26 8.10
C THR A 151 0.18 -4.78 7.93
N CYS A 152 1.29 -5.36 8.37
CA CYS A 152 1.45 -6.83 8.47
C CYS A 152 1.55 -7.30 9.92
N TYR A 153 1.29 -6.42 10.88
CA TYR A 153 1.33 -6.76 12.29
C TYR A 153 -0.04 -7.25 12.78
N LEU A 154 -0.22 -8.56 12.89
CA LEU A 154 -1.40 -9.19 13.50
C LEU A 154 -1.14 -9.62 14.95
N GLY A 155 -0.35 -8.86 15.72
CA GLY A 155 -0.13 -9.15 17.14
C GLY A 155 0.77 -10.38 17.40
N MET A 156 1.61 -10.78 16.47
CA MET A 156 2.67 -11.75 16.72
C MET A 156 3.72 -11.09 17.60
N ALA A 157 3.73 -11.46 18.87
CA ALA A 157 4.52 -10.87 19.93
C ALA A 157 5.99 -11.32 19.89
N ASN A 158 6.74 -10.89 18.91
CA ASN A 158 8.19 -10.84 18.99
C ASN A 158 8.63 -9.51 18.37
N GLU A 159 8.78 -8.52 19.24
CA GLU A 159 9.04 -7.13 18.91
C GLU A 159 10.46 -6.90 18.29
N ASP A 160 11.31 -7.92 18.23
CA ASP A 160 12.72 -7.67 17.96
C ASP A 160 13.13 -7.76 16.49
N HIS A 161 12.39 -8.42 15.61
CA HIS A 161 12.68 -8.42 14.16
C HIS A 161 11.46 -8.87 13.37
N LEU A 162 10.76 -7.95 12.74
CA LEU A 162 9.81 -8.29 11.68
C LEU A 162 10.61 -8.90 10.51
N GLU A 163 10.30 -10.13 10.15
CA GLU A 163 10.96 -10.78 9.01
C GLU A 163 10.79 -9.94 7.74
N THR A 164 11.86 -9.67 7.02
CA THR A 164 11.84 -8.93 5.73
C THR A 164 11.00 -9.60 4.63
N ARG A 165 10.45 -10.76 4.93
CA ARG A 165 9.50 -11.48 4.05
C ARG A 165 8.05 -11.05 4.23
N LEU A 166 7.76 -10.16 5.20
CA LEU A 166 6.44 -9.64 5.49
C LEU A 166 6.34 -8.24 4.88
N ALA A 167 5.49 -8.03 3.91
CA ALA A 167 5.40 -6.73 3.25
C ALA A 167 3.98 -6.15 3.28
N GLY A 168 3.90 -4.84 3.50
CA GLY A 168 2.65 -4.10 3.32
C GLY A 168 2.15 -4.25 1.89
N ILE A 169 2.98 -3.87 0.91
CA ILE A 169 2.78 -4.25 -0.50
C ILE A 169 3.97 -5.07 -0.95
N TYR A 170 3.72 -6.26 -1.49
CA TYR A 170 4.70 -7.05 -2.23
C TYR A 170 4.30 -7.12 -3.70
N ALA A 171 5.06 -6.45 -4.56
CA ALA A 171 4.80 -6.41 -6.00
C ALA A 171 5.96 -6.99 -6.81
N TYR A 172 5.61 -7.85 -7.79
CA TYR A 172 6.59 -8.47 -8.67
C TYR A 172 6.06 -8.66 -10.10
N GLY A 173 6.98 -8.72 -11.05
CA GLY A 173 6.67 -8.85 -12.48
C GLY A 173 6.98 -7.57 -13.24
N SER A 174 6.18 -7.25 -14.27
CA SER A 174 6.35 -6.07 -15.12
C SER A 174 5.06 -5.24 -15.09
N ALA A 175 4.83 -4.54 -13.98
CA ALA A 175 3.58 -3.88 -13.65
C ALA A 175 3.83 -2.46 -13.11
N THR A 176 2.77 -1.74 -12.77
CA THR A 176 2.85 -0.41 -12.16
C THR A 176 2.19 -0.41 -10.77
N VAL A 177 2.87 0.17 -9.79
CA VAL A 177 2.34 0.42 -8.46
C VAL A 177 2.29 1.92 -8.21
N ILE A 178 1.13 2.41 -7.83
CA ILE A 178 0.90 3.80 -7.41
C ILE A 178 0.43 3.77 -5.96
N ALA A 179 1.13 4.50 -5.08
CA ALA A 179 0.72 4.66 -3.69
C ALA A 179 0.67 6.16 -3.36
N GLU A 180 -0.48 6.61 -2.87
CA GLU A 180 -0.70 8.02 -2.56
C GLU A 180 -1.37 8.18 -1.19
N ASN A 181 -0.94 9.18 -0.41
CA ASN A 181 -1.54 9.59 0.86
C ASN A 181 -1.77 8.42 1.84
N SER A 182 -0.95 7.39 1.78
CA SER A 182 -1.16 6.14 2.49
C SER A 182 -0.12 5.92 3.59
N VAL A 183 -0.50 5.15 4.61
CA VAL A 183 0.38 4.82 5.73
C VAL A 183 0.78 3.35 5.65
N PHE A 184 2.08 3.10 5.72
CA PHE A 184 2.69 1.77 5.78
C PHE A 184 3.36 1.63 7.14
N GLU A 185 2.72 0.90 8.05
CA GLU A 185 3.13 0.84 9.44
C GLU A 185 3.34 -0.60 9.90
N ARG A 186 4.42 -0.85 10.66
CA ARG A 186 4.70 -2.15 11.30
C ARG A 186 4.70 -3.32 10.33
N ASN A 187 5.37 -3.15 9.20
CA ASN A 187 5.63 -4.22 8.24
C ASN A 187 7.09 -4.68 8.35
N GLY A 188 7.41 -5.87 7.86
CA GLY A 188 8.80 -6.23 7.59
C GLY A 188 9.35 -5.27 6.51
N VAL A 189 8.64 -5.11 5.40
CA VAL A 189 8.91 -4.08 4.40
C VAL A 189 7.61 -3.33 4.11
N GLY A 190 7.60 -1.99 4.19
CA GLY A 190 6.41 -1.20 3.88
C GLY A 190 5.94 -1.45 2.45
N ILE A 191 6.81 -1.18 1.46
CA ILE A 191 6.60 -1.52 0.05
C ILE A 191 7.84 -2.24 -0.48
N SER A 192 7.68 -3.46 -0.99
CA SER A 192 8.71 -4.25 -1.63
C SER A 192 8.41 -4.42 -3.12
N LEU A 193 9.26 -3.86 -3.98
CA LEU A 193 9.15 -3.91 -5.43
C LEU A 193 10.31 -4.70 -6.00
N THR A 194 10.00 -5.69 -6.85
CA THR A 194 11.02 -6.55 -7.46
C THR A 194 10.77 -6.73 -8.95
N ASN A 195 11.84 -6.99 -9.71
CA ASN A 195 11.81 -7.11 -11.16
C ASN A 195 11.51 -5.75 -11.85
N ASP A 196 10.77 -5.75 -12.95
CA ASP A 196 10.52 -4.59 -13.83
C ASP A 196 9.25 -3.83 -13.38
N ILE A 197 9.19 -3.44 -12.11
CA ILE A 197 8.06 -2.66 -11.58
C ILE A 197 8.30 -1.17 -11.84
N LYS A 198 7.29 -0.51 -12.43
CA LYS A 198 7.19 0.95 -12.41
C LYS A 198 6.46 1.40 -11.16
N TYR A 199 6.91 2.49 -10.55
CA TYR A 199 6.26 2.95 -9.33
C TYR A 199 6.16 4.47 -9.24
N GLN A 200 5.13 4.91 -8.50
CA GLN A 200 4.88 6.29 -8.12
C GLN A 200 4.42 6.26 -6.66
N ILE A 201 5.25 6.76 -5.76
CA ILE A 201 4.97 6.75 -4.31
C ILE A 201 4.99 8.20 -3.84
N GLN A 202 3.84 8.72 -3.42
CA GLN A 202 3.69 10.15 -3.12
C GLN A 202 2.94 10.38 -1.82
N ASN A 203 3.43 11.32 -1.02
CA ASN A 203 2.78 11.77 0.22
C ASN A 203 2.42 10.61 1.17
N CYS A 204 3.20 9.55 1.16
CA CYS A 204 3.01 8.39 2.01
C CYS A 204 3.88 8.51 3.27
N THR A 205 3.44 7.82 4.34
CA THR A 205 4.22 7.68 5.58
C THR A 205 4.66 6.23 5.73
N PHE A 206 5.96 6.02 5.96
CA PHE A 206 6.56 4.73 6.23
C PHE A 206 7.15 4.75 7.64
N THR A 207 6.52 4.06 8.59
CA THR A 207 6.90 4.16 10.01
C THR A 207 6.91 2.81 10.71
N GLY A 208 7.91 2.58 11.57
CA GLY A 208 7.98 1.36 12.38
C GLY A 208 8.08 0.06 11.57
N ASN A 209 8.53 0.12 10.32
CA ASN A 209 8.83 -1.06 9.51
C ASN A 209 10.28 -1.51 9.78
N THR A 210 10.64 -2.73 9.40
CA THR A 210 12.07 -3.07 9.34
C THR A 210 12.72 -2.26 8.23
N ILE A 211 12.14 -2.25 7.04
CA ILE A 211 12.54 -1.41 5.90
C ILE A 211 11.31 -0.64 5.41
N GLY A 212 11.41 0.68 5.24
CA GLY A 212 10.30 1.48 4.74
C GLY A 212 9.94 1.11 3.30
N VAL A 213 10.88 1.25 2.36
CA VAL A 213 10.71 0.89 0.94
C VAL A 213 11.91 0.11 0.46
N SER A 214 11.68 -1.01 -0.23
CA SER A 214 12.73 -1.82 -0.86
C SER A 214 12.51 -1.87 -2.37
N LEU A 215 13.51 -1.39 -3.13
CA LEU A 215 13.51 -1.32 -4.59
C LEU A 215 14.56 -2.28 -5.13
N GLY A 216 14.13 -3.36 -5.76
CA GLY A 216 15.00 -4.39 -6.32
C GLY A 216 14.77 -4.65 -7.80
N GLY A 217 15.72 -5.33 -8.43
CA GLY A 217 15.68 -5.64 -9.87
C GLY A 217 15.77 -4.39 -10.74
N ASP A 218 14.91 -4.28 -11.73
CA ASP A 218 14.85 -3.14 -12.66
C ASP A 218 13.72 -2.15 -12.31
N ALA A 219 13.36 -2.07 -11.03
CA ALA A 219 12.29 -1.19 -10.55
C ALA A 219 12.61 0.29 -10.83
N THR A 220 11.72 0.99 -11.52
CA THR A 220 11.92 2.37 -11.98
C THR A 220 10.75 3.27 -11.59
N GLY A 221 11.04 4.43 -11.04
CA GLY A 221 9.97 5.37 -10.68
C GLY A 221 10.43 6.50 -9.78
N TYR A 222 9.50 6.99 -8.96
CA TYR A 222 9.78 8.09 -8.07
C TYR A 222 9.09 7.97 -6.71
N LEU A 223 9.75 8.56 -5.70
CA LEU A 223 9.22 8.82 -4.36
C LEU A 223 9.25 10.33 -4.12
N VAL A 224 8.09 10.93 -3.86
CA VAL A 224 7.97 12.39 -3.72
C VAL A 224 7.13 12.75 -2.50
N GLY A 225 7.65 13.64 -1.64
CA GLY A 225 6.92 14.20 -0.50
C GLY A 225 6.58 13.17 0.58
N ASN A 226 7.33 12.09 0.70
CA ASN A 226 7.06 11.04 1.68
C ASN A 226 7.74 11.33 3.01
N ILE A 227 7.17 10.79 4.10
CA ILE A 227 7.75 10.77 5.44
C ILE A 227 8.24 9.36 5.73
N ILE A 228 9.53 9.19 5.95
CA ILE A 228 10.19 7.91 6.19
C ILE A 228 10.86 7.98 7.57
N THR A 229 10.26 7.32 8.56
CA THR A 229 10.66 7.52 9.95
C THR A 229 10.55 6.25 10.80
N LYS A 230 11.41 6.13 11.82
CA LYS A 230 11.36 5.07 12.84
C LYS A 230 11.39 3.66 12.25
N ASN A 231 11.97 3.48 11.07
CA ASN A 231 12.19 2.15 10.54
C ASN A 231 13.42 1.52 11.20
N VAL A 232 13.34 0.21 11.52
CA VAL A 232 14.34 -0.47 12.36
C VAL A 232 15.69 -0.65 11.66
N GLU A 233 15.66 -0.76 10.34
CA GLU A 233 16.85 -0.81 9.51
C GLU A 233 16.89 0.41 8.59
N ASN A 234 16.47 0.27 7.37
CA ASN A 234 16.56 1.32 6.36
C ASN A 234 15.24 2.05 6.15
N GLY A 235 15.30 3.33 5.93
CA GLY A 235 14.16 4.09 5.40
C GLY A 235 13.84 3.64 3.98
N ILE A 236 14.82 3.72 3.07
CA ILE A 236 14.74 3.20 1.71
C ILE A 236 15.98 2.37 1.40
N LEU A 237 15.77 1.13 0.97
CA LEU A 237 16.80 0.24 0.46
C LEU A 237 16.70 0.17 -1.06
N ILE A 238 17.73 0.65 -1.78
CA ILE A 238 17.74 0.67 -3.24
C ILE A 238 18.77 -0.35 -3.75
N ASN A 239 18.26 -1.43 -4.31
CA ASN A 239 19.04 -2.45 -5.01
C ASN A 239 18.46 -2.63 -6.42
N SER A 240 18.31 -1.51 -7.12
CA SER A 240 17.71 -1.45 -8.47
C SER A 240 18.78 -1.08 -9.48
N SER A 241 18.77 -1.72 -10.64
CA SER A 241 19.60 -1.36 -11.79
C SER A 241 19.02 -0.22 -12.62
N SER A 242 17.85 0.30 -12.25
CA SER A 242 17.14 1.34 -12.99
C SER A 242 17.20 2.71 -12.32
N THR A 243 16.56 3.70 -12.94
CA THR A 243 16.53 5.06 -12.43
C THR A 243 15.44 5.27 -11.39
N THR A 244 15.83 5.76 -10.23
CA THR A 244 14.95 6.15 -9.11
C THR A 244 15.04 7.67 -8.89
N THR A 245 13.91 8.35 -8.80
CA THR A 245 13.87 9.77 -8.41
C THR A 245 13.37 9.92 -6.98
N LEU A 246 14.16 10.60 -6.14
CA LEU A 246 13.80 10.94 -4.76
C LEU A 246 13.67 12.46 -4.65
N LYS A 247 12.49 12.95 -4.30
CA LYS A 247 12.26 14.40 -4.23
C LYS A 247 11.40 14.79 -3.03
N ASP A 248 11.85 15.82 -2.32
CA ASP A 248 11.09 16.43 -1.21
C ASP A 248 10.65 15.40 -0.14
N ASN A 249 11.46 14.35 0.13
CA ASN A 249 11.17 13.38 1.17
C ASN A 249 11.84 13.78 2.49
N LEU A 250 11.20 13.39 3.61
CA LEU A 250 11.71 13.62 4.97
C LEU A 250 12.18 12.30 5.58
N PHE A 251 13.41 12.25 6.07
CA PHE A 251 14.02 11.09 6.69
C PHE A 251 14.46 11.43 8.11
N TYR A 252 13.95 10.70 9.11
CA TYR A 252 14.37 10.91 10.49
C TYR A 252 14.10 9.68 11.38
N ASP A 253 14.96 9.49 12.37
CA ASP A 253 14.85 8.43 13.37
C ASP A 253 14.82 7.00 12.80
N ASN A 254 15.35 6.78 11.60
CA ASN A 254 15.60 5.44 11.11
C ASN A 254 16.89 4.90 11.77
N ILE A 255 16.86 3.66 12.30
CA ILE A 255 17.90 3.22 13.25
C ILE A 255 19.26 3.06 12.57
N TRP A 256 19.30 2.52 11.35
CA TRP A 256 20.55 2.38 10.64
C TRP A 256 20.80 3.53 9.69
N HIS A 257 19.93 3.67 8.66
CA HIS A 257 20.06 4.73 7.66
C HIS A 257 18.69 5.10 7.09
N GLY A 258 18.44 6.39 6.88
CA GLY A 258 17.27 6.86 6.18
C GLY A 258 17.27 6.41 4.72
N LEU A 259 18.45 6.42 4.10
CA LEU A 259 18.68 6.00 2.73
C LEU A 259 19.91 5.09 2.68
N ASP A 260 19.76 3.93 2.08
CA ASP A 260 20.86 3.01 1.83
C ASP A 260 20.87 2.59 0.36
N LEU A 261 22.03 2.76 -0.29
CA LEU A 261 22.29 2.27 -1.62
C LEU A 261 23.22 1.06 -1.52
N TYR A 262 22.81 -0.04 -2.11
CA TYR A 262 23.67 -1.20 -2.27
C TYR A 262 24.81 -0.89 -3.25
N LEU A 263 25.84 -0.21 -2.76
CA LEU A 263 27.07 0.04 -3.50
C LEU A 263 28.18 -0.90 -3.04
N ASN A 264 28.78 -1.60 -3.97
CA ASN A 264 29.93 -2.48 -3.73
C ASN A 264 31.20 -1.75 -3.25
N ARG A 265 31.11 -0.47 -2.88
CA ARG A 265 32.24 0.37 -2.47
C ARG A 265 32.07 1.09 -1.13
N CYS A 266 30.93 0.96 -0.48
CA CYS A 266 30.76 1.57 0.83
C CYS A 266 31.44 0.69 1.90
N THR A 267 32.68 1.02 2.25
CA THR A 267 33.43 0.34 3.33
C THR A 267 32.97 0.78 4.71
N GLU A 268 32.23 1.87 4.81
CA GLU A 268 31.78 2.47 6.07
C GLU A 268 30.37 2.01 6.48
N CYS A 269 29.55 1.58 5.52
CA CYS A 269 28.16 1.19 5.77
C CYS A 269 27.94 -0.31 5.89
N GLU A 270 28.98 -1.15 5.99
CA GLU A 270 28.90 -2.62 5.99
C GLU A 270 28.01 -3.21 4.85
N CYS A 271 27.82 -2.45 3.77
CA CYS A 271 26.99 -2.83 2.62
C CYS A 271 27.70 -3.92 1.81
N GLY A 272 27.62 -5.15 2.26
CA GLY A 272 28.14 -6.33 1.55
C GLY A 272 27.19 -6.74 0.41
N GLY A 273 27.10 -5.98 -0.68
CA GLY A 273 26.19 -6.24 -1.78
C GLY A 273 26.85 -6.34 -3.15
N GLU A 274 26.04 -6.63 -4.16
CA GLU A 274 26.42 -6.55 -5.56
C GLU A 274 26.63 -5.08 -5.98
N GLU A 275 27.40 -4.85 -7.03
CA GLU A 275 27.66 -3.50 -7.55
C GLU A 275 26.33 -2.83 -7.96
N PHE A 276 26.07 -1.64 -7.41
CA PHE A 276 24.90 -0.84 -7.80
C PHE A 276 25.12 -0.29 -9.21
N ASN A 277 24.29 -0.69 -10.14
CA ASN A 277 24.35 -0.29 -11.54
C ASN A 277 23.21 0.67 -11.94
N GLY A 278 22.38 1.09 -11.01
CA GLY A 278 21.28 2.00 -11.24
C GLY A 278 21.70 3.47 -11.21
N THR A 279 20.71 4.33 -11.27
CA THR A 279 20.85 5.78 -11.13
C THR A 279 19.82 6.31 -10.14
N VAL A 280 20.27 7.05 -9.14
CA VAL A 280 19.37 7.78 -8.24
C VAL A 280 19.59 9.27 -8.49
N VAL A 281 18.50 9.99 -8.70
CA VAL A 281 18.49 11.45 -8.89
C VAL A 281 17.45 12.07 -7.96
N GLY A 282 17.60 13.35 -7.65
CA GLY A 282 16.60 14.02 -6.82
C GLY A 282 17.05 15.36 -6.31
N SER A 283 16.20 15.96 -5.49
CA SER A 283 16.45 17.23 -4.81
C SER A 283 15.48 17.44 -3.66
N GLY A 284 15.84 18.34 -2.73
CA GLY A 284 14.95 18.77 -1.65
C GLY A 284 14.65 17.69 -0.61
N ASN A 285 15.41 16.61 -0.55
CA ASN A 285 15.27 15.62 0.49
C ASN A 285 15.88 16.16 1.79
N VAL A 286 15.18 15.96 2.91
CA VAL A 286 15.63 16.45 4.22
C VAL A 286 15.90 15.26 5.13
N PHE A 287 17.07 15.27 5.75
CA PHE A 287 17.53 14.27 6.71
C PHE A 287 17.79 14.94 8.05
N LYS A 288 17.62 14.20 9.15
CA LYS A 288 17.89 14.72 10.49
C LYS A 288 19.39 14.93 10.72
N SER A 289 20.22 14.04 10.24
CA SER A 289 21.67 14.08 10.36
C SER A 289 22.38 13.36 9.22
N GLU A 290 23.70 13.48 9.16
CA GLU A 290 24.54 12.75 8.18
C GLU A 290 24.40 11.22 8.31
N ASP A 291 24.10 10.71 9.51
CA ASP A 291 23.93 9.28 9.78
C ASP A 291 22.71 8.69 9.04
N GLU A 292 21.79 9.53 8.60
CA GLU A 292 20.61 9.10 7.83
C GLU A 292 20.91 8.89 6.33
N ILE A 293 22.12 9.22 5.87
CA ILE A 293 22.52 9.07 4.46
C ILE A 293 23.72 8.12 4.36
N CYS A 294 23.60 7.07 3.55
CA CYS A 294 24.71 6.20 3.20
C CYS A 294 24.64 5.79 1.71
N PRO A 295 25.70 5.94 0.92
CA PRO A 295 26.93 6.70 1.21
C PRO A 295 26.74 8.21 0.90
N ILE A 296 27.20 9.07 1.77
CA ILE A 296 27.04 10.54 1.62
C ILE A 296 27.80 11.09 0.42
N ASP A 297 28.97 10.55 0.13
CA ASP A 297 29.84 11.00 -0.97
C ASP A 297 29.25 10.76 -2.37
N TYR A 298 28.16 10.02 -2.49
CA TYR A 298 27.48 9.78 -3.76
C TYR A 298 26.62 10.96 -4.20
N TRP A 299 26.21 11.82 -3.26
CA TRP A 299 25.18 12.82 -3.46
C TRP A 299 25.79 14.22 -3.59
N ASP A 300 25.22 15.04 -4.46
CA ASP A 300 25.54 16.47 -4.52
C ASP A 300 24.69 17.28 -3.51
N GLU A 301 25.14 18.50 -3.19
CA GLU A 301 24.49 19.37 -2.21
C GLU A 301 23.05 19.77 -2.57
N THR A 302 22.57 19.52 -3.78
CA THR A 302 21.20 19.81 -4.20
C THR A 302 20.25 18.68 -3.87
N PHE A 303 20.79 17.48 -3.62
CA PHE A 303 20.02 16.30 -3.32
C PHE A 303 19.42 16.32 -1.92
N TYR A 304 20.15 16.83 -0.94
CA TYR A 304 19.78 16.77 0.47
C TYR A 304 20.03 18.06 1.25
N SER A 305 19.38 18.18 2.40
CA SER A 305 19.70 19.13 3.47
C SER A 305 19.49 18.44 4.82
N PHE A 306 20.04 19.03 5.90
CA PHE A 306 19.87 18.55 7.25
C PHE A 306 18.99 19.49 8.07
N ASP A 307 18.12 18.90 8.89
CA ASP A 307 17.30 19.59 9.87
C ASP A 307 17.31 18.79 11.18
N GLU A 308 18.13 19.20 12.14
CA GLU A 308 18.31 18.53 13.44
C GLU A 308 17.04 18.56 14.31
N ASP A 309 16.10 19.45 14.02
CA ASP A 309 14.83 19.56 14.72
C ASP A 309 13.72 18.70 14.11
N LEU A 310 14.01 18.03 12.99
CA LEU A 310 13.04 17.19 12.32
C LEU A 310 12.51 16.07 13.25
N GLY A 311 11.21 15.99 13.37
CA GLY A 311 10.53 15.01 14.21
C GLY A 311 10.40 15.37 15.68
N LYS A 312 10.89 16.54 16.14
CA LYS A 312 10.59 17.06 17.48
C LYS A 312 9.15 17.59 17.52
N SER A 313 8.43 17.30 18.60
CA SER A 313 7.12 17.90 18.84
C SER A 313 7.28 19.35 19.31
N GLU A 314 6.35 20.25 18.96
CA GLU A 314 6.35 21.65 19.42
C GLU A 314 6.19 21.76 20.95
N ASP A 315 5.93 20.66 21.66
CA ASP A 315 5.69 20.61 23.11
C ASP A 315 6.96 20.23 23.91
N GLU A 316 8.13 20.13 23.30
CA GLU A 316 9.39 19.76 23.98
C GLU A 316 10.29 20.97 24.33
N ASP A 317 9.81 22.23 24.21
CA ASP A 317 10.47 23.46 24.65
C ASP A 317 10.01 23.91 26.05
#